data_962c081b89f044ac1d0918345dc069da
#
_entry.id   962c081b89f044ac1d0918345dc069da
#
_cell.length_a   1.000
_cell.length_b   1.000
_cell.length_c   1.000
_cell.angle_alpha   90.00
_cell.angle_beta   90.00
_cell.angle_gamma   90.00
#
_symmetry.space_group_name_H-M   'P 1'
#
loop_
_entity.id
_entity.type
_entity.pdbx_description
1 polymer ?
#
loop_
_entity_poly.entity_id
_entity_poly.type
_entity_poly.pdbx_seq_one_letter_code
_entity_poly.pdbx_strand_id
1 'polypeptide(L)'
;MHIRVASLDDFEALYSIGRNTPELQVSASEEFMDADEFRWSITNPQGVFLLAEENRKIAGFVYANAKDVERPFNHKYACLVYLAVVPEFRKQGIASSLYLECEKKLKLQGITHLYGWANAKGESQIIDFMKKQGFAEGHRYVWMDKKI
;
A
#
# COMPACT_ATOMS: atom_id res chain seq x y z
N MET A 1 1.21 1.50 -19.79
CA MET A 1 1.02 1.71 -18.33
C MET A 1 1.28 3.17 -17.99
N HIS A 2 0.40 3.78 -17.22
CA HIS A 2 0.52 5.14 -16.72
C HIS A 2 0.35 5.13 -15.19
N ILE A 3 1.26 5.78 -14.44
CA ILE A 3 1.17 5.91 -12.98
C ILE A 3 0.88 7.36 -12.64
N ARG A 4 -0.14 7.58 -11.80
CA ARG A 4 -0.53 8.91 -11.32
C ARG A 4 -0.94 8.89 -9.85
N VAL A 5 -1.04 10.08 -9.27
CA VAL A 5 -1.61 10.25 -7.93
C VAL A 5 -3.11 9.93 -7.98
N ALA A 6 -3.59 9.22 -6.98
CA ALA A 6 -5.01 8.95 -6.81
C ALA A 6 -5.76 10.22 -6.37
N SER A 7 -7.02 10.31 -6.76
CA SER A 7 -7.95 11.36 -6.34
C SER A 7 -9.22 10.75 -5.76
N LEU A 8 -10.09 11.57 -5.15
CA LEU A 8 -11.37 11.10 -4.65
C LEU A 8 -12.30 10.55 -5.74
N ASP A 9 -12.12 10.98 -6.99
CA ASP A 9 -12.87 10.44 -8.13
C ASP A 9 -12.56 8.96 -8.39
N ASP A 10 -11.39 8.49 -7.92
CA ASP A 10 -10.97 7.10 -8.07
C ASP A 10 -11.47 6.20 -6.92
N PHE A 11 -12.09 6.78 -5.89
CA PHE A 11 -12.43 6.08 -4.64
C PHE A 11 -13.19 4.78 -4.88
N GLU A 12 -14.30 4.81 -5.61
CA GLU A 12 -15.16 3.64 -5.80
C GLU A 12 -14.40 2.47 -6.45
N ALA A 13 -13.61 2.77 -7.48
CA ALA A 13 -12.84 1.76 -8.19
C ALA A 13 -11.71 1.19 -7.31
N LEU A 14 -10.96 2.06 -6.63
CA LEU A 14 -9.86 1.65 -5.75
C LEU A 14 -10.37 0.86 -4.54
N TYR A 15 -11.47 1.31 -3.92
CA TYR A 15 -12.07 0.65 -2.77
C TYR A 15 -12.61 -0.74 -3.15
N SER A 16 -13.23 -0.86 -4.33
CA SER A 16 -13.67 -2.14 -4.88
C SER A 16 -12.49 -3.11 -5.09
N ILE A 17 -11.37 -2.63 -5.65
CA ILE A 17 -10.16 -3.45 -5.83
C ILE A 17 -9.66 -3.93 -4.46
N GLY A 18 -9.57 -3.04 -3.47
CA GLY A 18 -9.11 -3.40 -2.12
C GLY A 18 -9.99 -4.47 -1.47
N ARG A 19 -11.30 -4.30 -1.48
CA ARG A 19 -12.27 -5.27 -0.93
C ARG A 19 -12.21 -6.63 -1.62
N ASN A 20 -11.91 -6.66 -2.90
CA ASN A 20 -11.82 -7.89 -3.70
C ASN A 20 -10.39 -8.49 -3.73
N THR A 21 -9.47 -7.99 -2.89
CA THR A 21 -8.11 -8.51 -2.75
C THR A 21 -7.98 -9.21 -1.40
N PRO A 22 -8.15 -10.54 -1.31
CA PRO A 22 -8.16 -11.28 -0.03
C PRO A 22 -6.88 -11.10 0.79
N GLU A 23 -5.75 -10.85 0.12
CA GLU A 23 -4.45 -10.65 0.76
C GLU A 23 -4.40 -9.36 1.61
N LEU A 24 -5.31 -8.41 1.37
CA LEU A 24 -5.45 -7.17 2.14
C LEU A 24 -6.38 -7.30 3.34
N GLN A 25 -7.03 -8.44 3.52
CA GLN A 25 -7.86 -8.70 4.69
C GLN A 25 -6.99 -8.75 5.95
N VAL A 26 -7.28 -7.89 6.93
CA VAL A 26 -6.47 -7.74 8.14
C VAL A 26 -6.93 -8.69 9.24
N SER A 27 -8.24 -8.85 9.41
CA SER A 27 -8.83 -9.68 10.46
C SER A 27 -10.09 -10.40 9.99
N ALA A 28 -10.59 -11.32 10.82
CA ALA A 28 -11.86 -12.01 10.56
C ALA A 28 -13.08 -11.10 10.77
N SER A 29 -12.95 -10.02 11.53
CA SER A 29 -14.00 -9.05 11.84
C SER A 29 -14.11 -7.93 10.81
N GLU A 30 -13.02 -7.64 10.09
CA GLU A 30 -12.95 -6.58 9.08
C GLU A 30 -12.37 -7.13 7.78
N GLU A 31 -13.15 -7.11 6.73
CA GLU A 31 -12.72 -7.61 5.41
C GLU A 31 -11.71 -6.69 4.74
N PHE A 32 -11.85 -5.38 4.96
CA PHE A 32 -10.99 -4.34 4.42
C PHE A 32 -11.10 -3.08 5.30
N MET A 33 -10.38 -2.03 4.95
CA MET A 33 -10.45 -0.75 5.66
C MET A 33 -11.85 -0.14 5.57
N ASP A 34 -12.28 0.55 6.62
CA ASP A 34 -13.46 1.40 6.62
C ASP A 34 -13.45 2.41 5.46
N ALA A 35 -14.61 2.68 4.86
CA ALA A 35 -14.72 3.51 3.67
C ALA A 35 -14.24 4.95 3.90
N ASP A 36 -14.55 5.54 5.07
CA ASP A 36 -14.15 6.91 5.38
C ASP A 36 -12.64 7.00 5.65
N GLU A 37 -12.07 5.99 6.31
CA GLU A 37 -10.63 5.88 6.51
C GLU A 37 -9.89 5.72 5.17
N PHE A 38 -10.44 4.96 4.24
CA PHE A 38 -9.86 4.81 2.91
C PHE A 38 -9.92 6.12 2.10
N ARG A 39 -11.05 6.86 2.17
CA ARG A 39 -11.17 8.20 1.57
C ARG A 39 -10.12 9.17 2.14
N TRP A 40 -9.97 9.16 3.46
CA TRP A 40 -8.95 9.97 4.12
C TRP A 40 -7.53 9.61 3.63
N SER A 41 -7.25 8.32 3.44
CA SER A 41 -5.95 7.87 2.93
C SER A 41 -5.62 8.44 1.54
N ILE A 42 -6.62 8.56 0.66
CA ILE A 42 -6.46 9.17 -0.68
C ILE A 42 -6.10 10.65 -0.58
N THR A 43 -6.67 11.38 0.39
CA THR A 43 -6.48 12.82 0.57
C THR A 43 -5.39 13.19 1.58
N ASN A 44 -4.76 12.21 2.23
CA ASN A 44 -3.74 12.44 3.25
C ASN A 44 -2.53 13.19 2.67
N PRO A 45 -2.25 14.44 3.10
CA PRO A 45 -1.14 15.22 2.56
C PRO A 45 0.24 14.66 2.93
N GLN A 46 0.32 13.83 3.97
CA GLN A 46 1.52 13.12 4.40
C GLN A 46 1.60 11.70 3.81
N GLY A 47 0.68 11.34 2.94
CA GLY A 47 0.64 10.05 2.27
C GLY A 47 1.14 10.14 0.83
N VAL A 48 1.52 8.99 0.31
CA VAL A 48 1.75 8.78 -1.12
C VAL A 48 0.76 7.73 -1.59
N PHE A 49 -0.27 8.15 -2.29
CA PHE A 49 -1.27 7.25 -2.87
C PHE A 49 -1.19 7.33 -4.41
N LEU A 50 -0.72 6.25 -5.02
CA LEU A 50 -0.56 6.15 -6.47
C LEU A 50 -1.42 5.02 -7.02
N LEU A 51 -1.89 5.18 -8.24
CA LEU A 51 -2.51 4.13 -9.02
C LEU A 51 -1.82 3.94 -10.37
N ALA A 52 -1.90 2.74 -10.90
CA ALA A 52 -1.47 2.39 -12.26
C ALA A 52 -2.68 2.15 -13.14
N GLU A 53 -2.67 2.77 -14.31
CA GLU A 53 -3.67 2.55 -15.37
C GLU A 53 -3.06 1.80 -16.54
N GLU A 54 -3.78 0.80 -17.01
CA GLU A 54 -3.46 0.05 -18.23
C GLU A 54 -4.74 -0.10 -19.05
N ASN A 55 -4.67 0.25 -20.33
CA ASN A 55 -5.83 0.17 -21.25
C ASN A 55 -7.10 0.88 -20.71
N ARG A 56 -6.94 2.05 -20.07
CA ARG A 56 -8.01 2.86 -19.44
C ARG A 56 -8.70 2.19 -18.24
N LYS A 57 -8.06 1.17 -17.65
CA LYS A 57 -8.53 0.51 -16.43
C LYS A 57 -7.51 0.68 -15.33
N ILE A 58 -7.96 0.79 -14.08
CA ILE A 58 -7.05 0.75 -12.93
C ILE A 58 -6.54 -0.68 -12.78
N ALA A 59 -5.23 -0.84 -12.93
CA ALA A 59 -4.54 -2.12 -12.86
C ALA A 59 -4.02 -2.45 -11.46
N GLY A 60 -3.86 -1.42 -10.61
CA GLY A 60 -3.41 -1.58 -9.24
C GLY A 60 -3.14 -0.24 -8.56
N PHE A 61 -2.81 -0.30 -7.27
CA PHE A 61 -2.49 0.89 -6.48
C PHE A 61 -1.48 0.59 -5.38
N VAL A 62 -0.86 1.65 -4.87
CA VAL A 62 0.02 1.64 -3.70
C VAL A 62 -0.34 2.81 -2.79
N TYR A 63 -0.36 2.57 -1.49
CA TYR A 63 -0.47 3.62 -0.48
C TYR A 63 0.59 3.44 0.60
N ALA A 64 1.33 4.52 0.85
CA ALA A 64 2.25 4.64 1.98
C ALA A 64 1.89 5.86 2.82
N ASN A 65 1.85 5.69 4.14
CA ASN A 65 1.61 6.78 5.08
C ASN A 65 2.94 7.27 5.66
N ALA A 66 3.27 8.53 5.39
CA ALA A 66 4.53 9.18 5.77
C ALA A 66 4.34 10.18 6.91
N LYS A 67 3.57 9.83 7.93
CA LYS A 67 3.25 10.67 9.11
C LYS A 67 4.46 11.23 9.87
N ASP A 68 5.65 10.70 9.61
CA ASP A 68 6.87 11.13 10.30
C ASP A 68 7.62 12.27 9.58
N VAL A 69 7.11 12.81 8.47
CA VAL A 69 7.80 13.86 7.69
C VAL A 69 8.22 15.07 8.54
N GLU A 70 7.36 15.49 9.46
CA GLU A 70 7.60 16.67 10.31
C GLU A 70 8.38 16.38 11.59
N ARG A 71 8.76 15.14 11.86
CA ARG A 71 9.54 14.80 13.04
C ARG A 71 10.94 15.41 12.98
N PRO A 72 11.46 15.94 14.12
CA PRO A 72 12.76 16.60 14.16
C PRO A 72 13.95 15.63 14.22
N PHE A 73 13.76 14.36 13.83
CA PHE A 73 14.78 13.32 13.90
C PHE A 73 15.33 12.98 12.52
N ASN A 74 16.58 12.51 12.48
CA ASN A 74 17.24 12.10 11.25
C ASN A 74 16.60 10.84 10.63
N HIS A 75 16.04 9.96 11.47
CA HIS A 75 15.30 8.78 11.00
C HIS A 75 13.81 9.10 10.91
N LYS A 76 13.28 9.05 9.69
CA LYS A 76 11.87 9.29 9.38
C LYS A 76 11.29 8.09 8.69
N TYR A 77 10.20 7.56 9.26
CA TYR A 77 9.58 6.33 8.82
C TYR A 77 8.30 6.59 8.04
N ALA A 78 8.07 5.79 7.00
CA ALA A 78 6.76 5.63 6.38
C ALA A 78 6.32 4.17 6.48
N CYS A 79 5.01 3.96 6.54
CA CYS A 79 4.40 2.65 6.48
C CYS A 79 3.87 2.38 5.08
N LEU A 80 4.34 1.30 4.43
CA LEU A 80 3.69 0.76 3.24
C LEU A 80 2.42 0.04 3.69
N VAL A 81 1.27 0.67 3.47
CA VAL A 81 -0.03 0.18 3.96
C VAL A 81 -0.67 -0.77 2.97
N TYR A 82 -0.71 -0.39 1.70
CA TYR A 82 -1.31 -1.19 0.63
C TYR A 82 -0.42 -1.26 -0.59
N LEU A 83 -0.41 -2.41 -1.21
CA LEU A 83 0.08 -2.65 -2.56
C LEU A 83 -0.78 -3.76 -3.18
N ALA A 84 -1.60 -3.41 -4.13
CA ALA A 84 -2.51 -4.33 -4.78
C ALA A 84 -2.41 -4.22 -6.31
N VAL A 85 -2.46 -5.36 -6.98
CA VAL A 85 -2.56 -5.45 -8.44
C VAL A 85 -3.71 -6.38 -8.78
N VAL A 86 -4.62 -5.91 -9.61
CA VAL A 86 -5.77 -6.66 -10.10
C VAL A 86 -5.28 -7.95 -10.77
N PRO A 87 -5.92 -9.12 -10.52
CA PRO A 87 -5.42 -10.42 -10.98
C PRO A 87 -5.03 -10.48 -12.45
N GLU A 88 -5.85 -9.89 -13.34
CA GLU A 88 -5.63 -9.88 -14.79
C GLU A 88 -4.36 -9.13 -15.23
N PHE A 89 -3.83 -8.25 -14.36
CA PHE A 89 -2.63 -7.44 -14.62
C PHE A 89 -1.40 -7.88 -13.82
N ARG A 90 -1.50 -8.99 -13.06
CA ARG A 90 -0.37 -9.52 -12.28
C ARG A 90 0.75 -10.06 -13.18
N LYS A 91 1.95 -10.17 -12.63
CA LYS A 91 3.17 -10.65 -13.30
C LYS A 91 3.63 -9.82 -14.51
N GLN A 92 3.16 -8.57 -14.61
CA GLN A 92 3.54 -7.61 -15.67
C GLN A 92 4.43 -6.47 -15.15
N GLY A 93 4.98 -6.59 -13.95
CA GLY A 93 5.87 -5.58 -13.36
C GLY A 93 5.17 -4.38 -12.71
N ILE A 94 3.83 -4.34 -12.70
CA ILE A 94 3.04 -3.20 -12.20
C ILE A 94 3.32 -2.92 -10.72
N ALA A 95 3.36 -3.96 -9.88
CA ALA A 95 3.68 -3.81 -8.45
C ALA A 95 5.04 -3.16 -8.24
N SER A 96 6.05 -3.61 -8.98
CA SER A 96 7.41 -3.04 -8.90
C SER A 96 7.44 -1.57 -9.34
N SER A 97 6.74 -1.24 -10.42
CA SER A 97 6.70 0.14 -10.92
C SER A 97 5.97 1.07 -9.95
N LEU A 98 4.84 0.66 -9.38
CA LEU A 98 4.11 1.39 -8.35
C LEU A 98 4.99 1.61 -7.10
N TYR A 99 5.63 0.54 -6.63
CA TYR A 99 6.50 0.61 -5.46
C TYR A 99 7.68 1.56 -5.68
N LEU A 100 8.39 1.45 -6.80
CA LEU A 100 9.56 2.30 -7.09
C LEU A 100 9.18 3.78 -7.21
N GLU A 101 8.05 4.10 -7.83
CA GLU A 101 7.58 5.50 -7.90
C GLU A 101 7.13 6.01 -6.53
N CYS A 102 6.49 5.17 -5.72
CA CYS A 102 6.13 5.49 -4.33
C CYS A 102 7.40 5.76 -3.49
N GLU A 103 8.38 4.86 -3.53
CA GLU A 103 9.66 5.03 -2.81
C GLU A 103 10.38 6.31 -3.21
N LYS A 104 10.41 6.63 -4.50
CA LYS A 104 11.00 7.88 -5.00
C LYS A 104 10.31 9.11 -4.40
N LYS A 105 8.98 9.13 -4.36
CA LYS A 105 8.21 10.24 -3.76
C LYS A 105 8.45 10.35 -2.26
N LEU A 106 8.51 9.23 -1.54
CA LEU A 106 8.84 9.21 -0.11
C LEU A 106 10.25 9.76 0.16
N LYS A 107 11.24 9.39 -0.63
CA LYS A 107 12.60 9.95 -0.53
C LYS A 107 12.62 11.47 -0.72
N LEU A 108 11.83 11.99 -1.67
CA LEU A 108 11.70 13.43 -1.88
C LEU A 108 11.04 14.15 -0.68
N GLN A 109 10.22 13.46 0.10
CA GLN A 109 9.64 13.96 1.37
C GLN A 109 10.61 13.83 2.57
N GLY A 110 11.82 13.31 2.36
CA GLY A 110 12.80 13.11 3.43
C GLY A 110 12.62 11.83 4.24
N ILE A 111 11.79 10.90 3.81
CA ILE A 111 11.66 9.59 4.45
C ILE A 111 12.93 8.79 4.24
N THR A 112 13.44 8.21 5.32
CA THR A 112 14.70 7.45 5.34
C THR A 112 14.48 5.94 5.50
N HIS A 113 13.34 5.53 6.04
CA HIS A 113 13.00 4.15 6.32
C HIS A 113 11.57 3.84 5.92
N LEU A 114 11.37 2.68 5.33
CA LEU A 114 10.05 2.16 4.96
C LEU A 114 9.84 0.82 5.66
N TYR A 115 8.69 0.66 6.30
CA TYR A 115 8.26 -0.61 6.88
C TYR A 115 6.85 -0.94 6.40
N GLY A 116 6.44 -2.18 6.58
CA GLY A 116 5.08 -2.62 6.23
C GLY A 116 4.74 -3.94 6.91
N TRP A 117 3.48 -4.29 6.85
CA TRP A 117 2.96 -5.54 7.36
C TRP A 117 2.62 -6.44 6.19
N ALA A 118 3.21 -7.62 6.15
CA ALA A 118 2.94 -8.60 5.11
C ALA A 118 2.10 -9.75 5.70
N ASN A 119 1.02 -10.10 4.99
CA ASN A 119 0.23 -11.26 5.38
C ASN A 119 1.08 -12.52 5.17
N ALA A 120 1.38 -13.24 6.26
CA ALA A 120 2.20 -14.44 6.26
C ALA A 120 1.40 -15.74 6.07
N LYS A 121 0.09 -15.65 5.81
CA LYS A 121 -0.78 -16.81 5.61
C LYS A 121 -0.55 -17.42 4.22
N GLY A 122 -0.24 -18.71 4.17
CA GLY A 122 -0.01 -19.42 2.91
C GLY A 122 1.33 -19.07 2.24
N GLU A 123 1.40 -19.27 0.92
CA GLU A 123 2.51 -18.82 0.08
C GLU A 123 2.42 -17.31 -0.11
N SER A 124 3.08 -16.56 0.74
CA SER A 124 2.98 -15.11 0.77
C SER A 124 3.79 -14.45 -0.35
N GLN A 125 3.15 -14.19 -1.47
CA GLN A 125 3.75 -13.48 -2.61
C GLN A 125 4.22 -12.07 -2.21
N ILE A 126 3.57 -11.43 -1.22
CA ILE A 126 3.95 -10.09 -0.76
C ILE A 126 5.27 -10.13 0.01
N ILE A 127 5.54 -11.15 0.83
CA ILE A 127 6.83 -11.29 1.54
C ILE A 127 7.97 -11.43 0.52
N ASP A 128 7.82 -12.30 -0.47
CA ASP A 128 8.82 -12.49 -1.51
C ASP A 128 9.04 -11.22 -2.34
N PHE A 129 7.96 -10.52 -2.66
CA PHE A 129 8.03 -9.22 -3.34
C PHE A 129 8.83 -8.22 -2.50
N MET A 130 8.48 -8.04 -1.22
CA MET A 130 9.16 -7.08 -0.34
C MET A 130 10.64 -7.41 -0.18
N LYS A 131 11.01 -8.69 -0.03
CA LYS A 131 12.42 -9.12 0.01
C LYS A 131 13.18 -8.74 -1.27
N LYS A 132 12.56 -8.92 -2.44
CA LYS A 132 13.14 -8.49 -3.72
C LYS A 132 13.33 -6.96 -3.81
N GLN A 133 12.50 -6.19 -3.09
CA GLN A 133 12.66 -4.73 -2.98
C GLN A 133 13.62 -4.30 -1.86
N GLY A 134 14.31 -5.24 -1.21
CA GLY A 134 15.33 -4.95 -0.20
C GLY A 134 14.81 -4.88 1.24
N PHE A 135 13.55 -5.24 1.50
CA PHE A 135 13.05 -5.36 2.87
C PHE A 135 13.67 -6.55 3.58
N ALA A 136 14.09 -6.36 4.83
CA ALA A 136 14.45 -7.45 5.73
C ALA A 136 13.22 -7.94 6.49
N GLU A 137 13.04 -9.25 6.59
CA GLU A 137 11.97 -9.84 7.41
C GLU A 137 12.32 -9.69 8.90
N GLY A 138 11.40 -9.11 9.67
CA GLY A 138 11.49 -9.01 11.12
C GLY A 138 10.78 -10.16 11.83
N HIS A 139 10.39 -9.94 13.09
CA HIS A 139 9.60 -10.90 13.85
C HIS A 139 8.18 -11.03 13.30
N ARG A 140 7.60 -12.21 13.42
CA ARG A 140 6.22 -12.46 13.03
C ARG A 140 5.27 -12.15 14.18
N TYR A 141 4.20 -11.42 13.87
CA TYR A 141 3.16 -11.03 14.81
C TYR A 141 1.81 -11.58 14.36
N VAL A 142 0.91 -11.73 15.30
CA VAL A 142 -0.49 -12.08 15.05
C VAL A 142 -1.34 -10.85 15.32
N TRP A 143 -2.18 -10.51 14.37
CA TRP A 143 -3.16 -9.44 14.55
C TRP A 143 -4.21 -9.88 15.57
N MET A 144 -4.45 -9.03 16.56
CA MET A 144 -5.45 -9.24 17.61
C MET A 144 -6.33 -8.00 17.70
N ASP A 145 -7.62 -8.16 17.50
CA ASP A 145 -8.59 -7.07 17.61
C ASP A 145 -9.79 -7.44 18.48
N LYS A 146 -10.46 -6.43 18.99
CA LYS A 146 -11.68 -6.55 19.79
C LYS A 146 -12.54 -5.31 19.59
N LYS A 147 -13.80 -5.51 19.25
CA LYS A 147 -14.78 -4.42 19.27
C LYS A 147 -15.21 -4.14 20.71
N ILE A 148 -15.28 -2.87 21.09
CA ILE A 148 -15.73 -2.37 22.41
C ILE A 148 -17.01 -1.56 22.30
#